data_92ccb290e6342fab165530a3b0b30890
#
_entry.id   92ccb290e6342fab165530a3b0b30890
#
_cell.length_a   1.000
_cell.length_b   1.000
_cell.length_c   1.000
_cell.angle_alpha   90.00
_cell.angle_beta   90.00
_cell.angle_gamma   90.00
#
_symmetry.space_group_name_H-M   'P 1'
#
loop_
_entity.id
_entity.type
_entity.pdbx_description
1 polymer ?
#
loop_
_entity_poly.entity_id
_entity_poly.type
_entity_poly.pdbx_seq_one_letter_code
_entity_poly.pdbx_strand_id
1 'polypeptide(L)'
;MPMIRVLSAVEQVAGRLREELLREHRCGLMPGVDRLAVDLGVSRKTVEAALQMLEREGLLVPQGVGRRRRIELPAGEKSAHGLRVAILLNEPIDRRLDYMAEVEHKLLKAGQTAFYPDKCLSDLGMDPRRVARMVEQNEADAWVVLGGSSGVLAWFAAQQVPAFALFGRRRGLPLPGVGPDKPPAMAAATRALIHLGHRRIVLLARVGRRLPEPGATERAFLGELAAAGISPSAYHLPDWEVSIKGFHTRLDSLFRLTPPTALIIQEAAFYVAALQFCANRGLRVPQDVSLVCTDADPAFLWCQPSVAHIRWDSRPVVRRIVRWAANVSCGHEDLRQTLTPAEFVPGGTIGPVVVH
;
A
#
# COMPACT_ATOMS: atom_id res chain seq x y z
N MET A 1 56.28 28.71 -14.53
CA MET A 1 55.88 27.71 -13.54
C MET A 1 54.37 27.76 -13.35
N PRO A 2 53.63 26.68 -13.45
CA PRO A 2 52.19 26.70 -13.15
C PRO A 2 52.00 26.91 -11.64
N MET A 3 51.23 27.92 -11.26
CA MET A 3 50.87 28.17 -9.86
C MET A 3 50.02 27.00 -9.35
N ILE A 4 50.43 26.38 -8.26
CA ILE A 4 49.67 25.37 -7.55
C ILE A 4 48.50 26.09 -6.89
N ARG A 5 47.28 25.85 -7.38
CA ARG A 5 46.06 26.39 -6.76
C ARG A 5 45.64 25.50 -5.59
N VAL A 6 45.83 25.97 -4.37
CA VAL A 6 45.34 25.29 -3.17
C VAL A 6 43.84 25.53 -3.06
N LEU A 7 43.06 24.48 -3.11
CA LEU A 7 41.62 24.56 -2.97
C LEU A 7 41.22 24.85 -1.51
N SER A 8 40.32 25.79 -1.30
CA SER A 8 39.73 26.05 0.00
C SER A 8 38.88 24.85 0.48
N ALA A 9 38.65 24.76 1.80
CA ALA A 9 37.77 23.69 2.35
C ALA A 9 36.38 23.68 1.72
N VAL A 10 35.85 24.86 1.33
CA VAL A 10 34.55 24.97 0.61
C VAL A 10 34.63 24.37 -0.79
N GLU A 11 35.69 24.67 -1.56
CA GLU A 11 35.91 24.12 -2.89
C GLU A 11 36.15 22.61 -2.87
N GLN A 12 36.85 22.09 -1.87
CA GLN A 12 37.08 20.65 -1.68
C GLN A 12 35.76 19.93 -1.38
N VAL A 13 34.92 20.46 -0.48
CA VAL A 13 33.60 19.90 -0.16
C VAL A 13 32.67 19.99 -1.36
N ALA A 14 32.64 21.12 -2.07
CA ALA A 14 31.82 21.26 -3.28
C ALA A 14 32.27 20.30 -4.38
N GLY A 15 33.59 20.15 -4.59
CA GLY A 15 34.17 19.20 -5.55
C GLY A 15 33.79 17.75 -5.24
N ARG A 16 33.94 17.33 -3.98
CA ARG A 16 33.56 15.98 -3.55
C ARG A 16 32.06 15.71 -3.72
N LEU A 17 31.21 16.65 -3.29
CA LEU A 17 29.77 16.53 -3.45
C LEU A 17 29.38 16.52 -4.95
N ARG A 18 30.02 17.32 -5.79
CA ARG A 18 29.82 17.33 -7.24
C ARG A 18 30.14 15.97 -7.86
N GLU A 19 31.33 15.43 -7.55
CA GLU A 19 31.75 14.11 -8.04
C GLU A 19 30.77 13.01 -7.58
N GLU A 20 30.33 13.05 -6.34
CA GLU A 20 29.35 12.10 -5.81
C GLU A 20 27.98 12.22 -6.51
N LEU A 21 27.49 13.45 -6.72
CA LEU A 21 26.26 13.70 -7.46
C LEU A 21 26.30 13.23 -8.91
N LEU A 22 27.41 13.50 -9.60
CA LEU A 22 27.60 13.12 -11.01
C LEU A 22 27.88 11.63 -11.18
N ARG A 23 28.74 11.04 -10.32
CA ARG A 23 29.10 9.62 -10.40
C ARG A 23 27.94 8.70 -10.01
N GLU A 24 27.18 9.07 -8.98
CA GLU A 24 26.08 8.25 -8.47
C GLU A 24 24.74 8.65 -9.10
N HIS A 25 24.72 9.58 -10.06
CA HIS A 25 23.51 10.11 -10.70
C HIS A 25 22.41 10.41 -9.68
N ARG A 26 22.82 10.96 -8.53
CA ARG A 26 21.90 11.26 -7.42
C ARG A 26 20.83 12.24 -7.87
N CYS A 27 19.58 11.86 -7.64
CA CYS A 27 18.43 12.74 -7.87
C CYS A 27 17.57 12.83 -6.60
N GLY A 28 16.65 13.79 -6.54
CA GLY A 28 15.78 14.03 -5.40
C GLY A 28 16.25 15.16 -4.51
N LEU A 29 16.22 14.98 -3.18
CA LEU A 29 16.58 16.03 -2.20
C LEU A 29 17.95 15.77 -1.58
N MET A 30 18.78 16.81 -1.59
CA MET A 30 20.07 16.81 -0.89
C MET A 30 19.87 16.56 0.62
N PRO A 31 20.75 15.81 1.30
CA PRO A 31 20.72 15.70 2.75
C PRO A 31 20.78 17.06 3.43
N GLY A 32 20.26 17.18 4.65
CA GLY A 32 20.30 18.44 5.41
C GLY A 32 21.74 18.85 5.78
N VAL A 33 21.98 20.16 5.92
CA VAL A 33 23.29 20.75 6.21
C VAL A 33 23.95 20.11 7.44
N ASP A 34 23.17 19.88 8.51
CA ASP A 34 23.69 19.33 9.76
C ASP A 34 24.20 17.88 9.58
N ARG A 35 23.48 17.09 8.81
CA ARG A 35 23.88 15.71 8.48
C ARG A 35 25.14 15.69 7.62
N LEU A 36 25.19 16.53 6.59
CA LEU A 36 26.37 16.64 5.72
C LEU A 36 27.60 17.14 6.48
N ALA A 37 27.44 18.05 7.45
CA ALA A 37 28.52 18.53 8.29
C ALA A 37 29.15 17.40 9.13
N VAL A 38 28.30 16.52 9.68
CA VAL A 38 28.75 15.32 10.43
C VAL A 38 29.39 14.31 9.48
N ASP A 39 28.73 13.98 8.35
CA ASP A 39 29.20 12.95 7.40
C ASP A 39 30.54 13.33 6.75
N LEU A 40 30.79 14.63 6.54
CA LEU A 40 32.01 15.16 5.91
C LEU A 40 33.06 15.64 6.89
N GLY A 41 32.76 15.71 8.20
CA GLY A 41 33.66 16.16 9.22
C GLY A 41 34.05 17.64 9.10
N VAL A 42 33.18 18.52 8.60
CA VAL A 42 33.43 19.96 8.39
C VAL A 42 32.38 20.81 9.09
N SER A 43 32.67 22.13 9.20
CA SER A 43 31.72 23.05 9.82
C SER A 43 30.43 23.20 9.00
N ARG A 44 29.29 23.42 9.67
CA ARG A 44 28.01 23.74 9.05
C ARG A 44 28.12 24.90 8.04
N LYS A 45 28.92 25.92 8.37
CA LYS A 45 29.15 27.09 7.51
C LYS A 45 29.88 26.71 6.21
N THR A 46 30.85 25.79 6.30
CA THR A 46 31.56 25.25 5.13
C THR A 46 30.64 24.49 4.21
N VAL A 47 29.78 23.64 4.77
CA VAL A 47 28.75 22.88 3.98
C VAL A 47 27.77 23.84 3.31
N GLU A 48 27.26 24.83 4.04
CA GLU A 48 26.31 25.82 3.50
C GLU A 48 26.92 26.58 2.29
N ALA A 49 28.16 27.03 2.40
CA ALA A 49 28.89 27.70 1.33
C ALA A 49 29.13 26.76 0.12
N ALA A 50 29.48 25.49 0.36
CA ALA A 50 29.64 24.49 -0.69
C ALA A 50 28.33 24.21 -1.44
N LEU A 51 27.21 24.09 -0.72
CA LEU A 51 25.89 23.90 -1.33
C LEU A 51 25.46 25.11 -2.16
N GLN A 52 25.74 26.34 -1.70
CA GLN A 52 25.50 27.56 -2.48
C GLN A 52 26.35 27.61 -3.76
N MET A 53 27.56 27.05 -3.71
CA MET A 53 28.41 26.95 -4.91
C MET A 53 27.79 25.97 -5.92
N LEU A 54 27.28 24.83 -5.48
CA LEU A 54 26.57 23.85 -6.33
C LEU A 54 25.23 24.39 -6.86
N GLU A 55 24.55 25.29 -6.11
CA GLU A 55 23.38 26.03 -6.60
C GLU A 55 23.74 26.96 -7.77
N ARG A 56 24.85 27.69 -7.67
CA ARG A 56 25.33 28.57 -8.76
C ARG A 56 25.75 27.79 -9.99
N GLU A 57 26.21 26.56 -9.82
CA GLU A 57 26.55 25.63 -10.92
C GLU A 57 25.31 24.97 -11.53
N GLY A 58 24.12 25.20 -10.97
CA GLY A 58 22.87 24.62 -11.46
C GLY A 58 22.67 23.15 -11.08
N LEU A 59 23.53 22.59 -10.22
CA LEU A 59 23.42 21.21 -9.74
C LEU A 59 22.40 21.06 -8.59
N LEU A 60 22.08 22.16 -7.94
CA LEU A 60 21.08 22.20 -6.84
C LEU A 60 20.10 23.35 -7.05
N VAL A 61 18.82 23.09 -6.76
CA VAL A 61 17.76 24.11 -6.79
C VAL A 61 17.20 24.31 -5.38
N PRO A 62 17.23 25.57 -4.85
CA PRO A 62 16.65 25.88 -3.56
C PRO A 62 15.13 25.72 -3.58
N GLN A 63 14.58 25.13 -2.51
CA GLN A 63 13.14 24.89 -2.37
C GLN A 63 12.46 25.88 -1.39
N GLY A 64 13.18 26.93 -1.00
CA GLY A 64 12.76 27.94 -0.03
C GLY A 64 13.53 27.85 1.30
N VAL A 65 13.36 28.84 2.15
CA VAL A 65 14.08 28.97 3.43
C VAL A 65 13.78 27.78 4.34
N GLY A 66 14.83 27.13 4.87
CA GLY A 66 14.72 25.97 5.76
C GLY A 66 14.35 24.65 5.08
N ARG A 67 14.16 24.64 3.75
CA ARG A 67 13.88 23.41 3.00
C ARG A 67 15.15 22.81 2.39
N ARG A 68 15.15 21.50 2.19
CA ARG A 68 16.24 20.79 1.51
C ARG A 68 16.28 21.14 0.03
N ARG A 69 17.48 21.32 -0.52
CA ARG A 69 17.73 21.61 -1.94
C ARG A 69 17.38 20.40 -2.80
N ARG A 70 16.84 20.65 -3.99
CA ARG A 70 16.59 19.62 -4.99
C ARG A 70 17.85 19.46 -5.86
N ILE A 71 18.24 18.23 -6.14
CA ILE A 71 19.34 17.91 -7.04
C ILE A 71 18.82 18.02 -8.47
N GLU A 72 19.54 18.78 -9.32
CA GLU A 72 19.24 18.96 -10.74
C GLU A 72 20.54 18.79 -11.54
N LEU A 73 20.71 17.61 -12.13
CA LEU A 73 21.89 17.33 -12.95
C LEU A 73 21.75 17.93 -14.33
N PRO A 74 22.86 18.44 -14.98
CA PRO A 74 22.82 18.98 -16.31
C PRO A 74 22.28 17.95 -17.32
N ALA A 75 21.44 18.38 -18.23
CA ALA A 75 20.88 17.56 -19.31
C ALA A 75 21.99 17.20 -20.32
N GLY A 76 22.78 16.18 -20.06
CA GLY A 76 23.92 15.86 -20.89
C GLY A 76 24.63 14.56 -20.59
N GLU A 77 23.98 13.56 -20.03
CA GLU A 77 24.35 12.13 -20.08
C GLU A 77 23.27 11.36 -19.31
N LYS A 78 22.36 10.75 -20.06
CA LYS A 78 21.14 10.07 -19.59
C LYS A 78 20.23 11.02 -18.80
N SER A 79 19.44 11.81 -19.54
CA SER A 79 18.18 12.35 -18.98
C SER A 79 17.53 11.18 -18.23
N ALA A 80 17.10 11.44 -17.00
CA ALA A 80 16.19 10.51 -16.33
C ALA A 80 15.02 10.34 -17.30
N HIS A 81 15.07 9.32 -18.13
CA HIS A 81 13.95 8.94 -18.99
C HIS A 81 12.86 8.64 -18.02
N GLY A 82 11.79 9.44 -18.06
CA GLY A 82 10.68 9.22 -17.16
C GLY A 82 10.29 7.77 -17.27
N LEU A 83 10.34 7.02 -16.15
CA LEU A 83 9.97 5.61 -16.14
C LEU A 83 8.56 5.45 -16.69
N ARG A 84 8.39 4.46 -17.52
CA ARG A 84 7.08 3.96 -17.93
C ARG A 84 6.64 2.91 -16.92
N VAL A 85 5.81 3.33 -15.96
CA VAL A 85 5.38 2.50 -14.82
C VAL A 85 4.06 1.81 -15.17
N ALA A 86 4.07 0.49 -15.25
CA ALA A 86 2.84 -0.30 -15.37
C ALA A 86 2.20 -0.51 -14.00
N ILE A 87 0.90 -0.23 -13.88
CA ILE A 87 0.13 -0.47 -12.67
C ILE A 87 -0.78 -1.70 -12.91
N LEU A 88 -0.34 -2.86 -12.41
CA LEU A 88 -1.07 -4.11 -12.53
C LEU A 88 -2.09 -4.22 -11.40
N LEU A 89 -3.35 -4.02 -11.73
CA LEU A 89 -4.47 -4.08 -10.78
C LEU A 89 -4.82 -5.52 -10.39
N ASN A 90 -5.42 -5.69 -9.22
CA ASN A 90 -6.03 -6.97 -8.84
C ASN A 90 -7.32 -7.22 -9.64
N GLU A 91 -8.19 -6.20 -9.72
CA GLU A 91 -9.44 -6.22 -10.48
C GLU A 91 -9.65 -4.90 -11.23
N PRO A 92 -10.48 -4.88 -12.30
CA PRO A 92 -10.72 -3.65 -13.08
C PRO A 92 -11.31 -2.50 -12.24
N ILE A 93 -12.11 -2.84 -11.23
CA ILE A 93 -12.76 -1.85 -10.34
C ILE A 93 -11.73 -1.07 -9.50
N ASP A 94 -10.56 -1.65 -9.22
CA ASP A 94 -9.52 -1.01 -8.39
C ASP A 94 -9.01 0.29 -8.99
N ARG A 95 -9.15 0.48 -10.31
CA ARG A 95 -8.81 1.74 -10.97
C ARG A 95 -9.62 2.93 -10.46
N ARG A 96 -10.80 2.69 -9.90
CA ARG A 96 -11.70 3.73 -9.37
C ARG A 96 -11.38 4.14 -7.94
N LEU A 97 -10.41 3.50 -7.30
CA LEU A 97 -9.98 3.88 -5.95
C LEU A 97 -9.32 5.25 -5.99
N ASP A 98 -9.75 6.17 -5.13
CA ASP A 98 -9.31 7.57 -5.12
C ASP A 98 -7.79 7.73 -5.09
N TYR A 99 -7.10 6.89 -4.31
CA TYR A 99 -5.64 6.94 -4.22
C TYR A 99 -4.93 6.47 -5.51
N MET A 100 -5.60 5.74 -6.41
CA MET A 100 -4.99 5.35 -7.68
C MET A 100 -4.84 6.55 -8.62
N ALA A 101 -5.86 7.41 -8.71
CA ALA A 101 -5.78 8.66 -9.44
C ALA A 101 -4.68 9.57 -8.86
N GLU A 102 -4.54 9.59 -7.51
CA GLU A 102 -3.46 10.34 -6.86
C GLU A 102 -2.08 9.77 -7.18
N VAL A 103 -1.92 8.44 -7.25
CA VAL A 103 -0.67 7.76 -7.66
C VAL A 103 -0.29 8.19 -9.07
N GLU A 104 -1.21 8.07 -10.05
CA GLU A 104 -0.97 8.48 -11.45
C GLU A 104 -0.53 9.95 -11.53
N HIS A 105 -1.30 10.84 -10.91
CA HIS A 105 -1.02 12.28 -10.94
C HIS A 105 0.35 12.62 -10.31
N LYS A 106 0.71 11.99 -9.20
CA LYS A 106 1.99 12.24 -8.54
C LYS A 106 3.17 11.60 -9.25
N LEU A 107 2.99 10.45 -9.89
CA LEU A 107 4.00 9.87 -10.77
C LEU A 107 4.27 10.81 -11.96
N LEU A 108 3.23 11.30 -12.61
CA LEU A 108 3.35 12.27 -13.71
C LEU A 108 4.08 13.55 -13.26
N LYS A 109 3.72 14.11 -12.11
CA LYS A 109 4.43 15.28 -11.54
C LYS A 109 5.90 15.01 -11.20
N ALA A 110 6.26 13.76 -10.94
CA ALA A 110 7.63 13.32 -10.70
C ALA A 110 8.39 12.99 -11.99
N GLY A 111 7.82 13.29 -13.18
CA GLY A 111 8.42 13.01 -14.48
C GLY A 111 8.31 11.56 -14.94
N GLN A 112 7.46 10.76 -14.31
CA GLN A 112 7.19 9.38 -14.68
C GLN A 112 5.88 9.29 -15.46
N THR A 113 5.71 8.29 -16.33
CA THR A 113 4.42 7.98 -16.95
C THR A 113 3.84 6.72 -16.33
N ALA A 114 2.52 6.67 -16.12
CA ALA A 114 1.85 5.50 -15.60
C ALA A 114 0.80 5.01 -16.61
N PHE A 115 0.64 3.69 -16.71
CA PHE A 115 -0.39 3.08 -17.53
C PHE A 115 -0.92 1.79 -16.87
N TYR A 116 -2.08 1.34 -17.30
CA TYR A 116 -2.69 0.10 -16.87
C TYR A 116 -2.63 -0.91 -18.02
N PRO A 117 -2.08 -2.11 -17.82
CA PRO A 117 -2.23 -3.22 -18.77
C PRO A 117 -3.71 -3.56 -19.01
N ASP A 118 -4.03 -4.11 -20.18
CA ASP A 118 -5.41 -4.49 -20.55
C ASP A 118 -6.02 -5.57 -19.65
N LYS A 119 -5.16 -6.39 -19.01
CA LYS A 119 -5.57 -7.48 -18.12
C LYS A 119 -5.12 -7.19 -16.69
N CYS A 120 -6.00 -7.49 -15.74
CA CYS A 120 -5.69 -7.47 -14.32
C CYS A 120 -5.35 -8.87 -13.78
N LEU A 121 -4.94 -8.96 -12.51
CA LEU A 121 -4.54 -10.22 -11.90
C LEU A 121 -5.68 -11.24 -11.84
N SER A 122 -6.93 -10.79 -11.66
CA SER A 122 -8.10 -11.68 -11.67
C SER A 122 -8.34 -12.29 -13.05
N ASP A 123 -8.16 -11.53 -14.14
CA ASP A 123 -8.26 -12.06 -15.52
C ASP A 123 -7.21 -13.12 -15.80
N LEU A 124 -6.04 -12.96 -15.19
CA LEU A 124 -4.91 -13.88 -15.28
C LEU A 124 -5.02 -15.06 -14.29
N GLY A 125 -6.08 -15.09 -13.47
CA GLY A 125 -6.29 -16.13 -12.45
C GLY A 125 -5.20 -16.19 -11.37
N MET A 126 -4.50 -15.08 -11.09
CA MET A 126 -3.34 -15.03 -10.19
C MET A 126 -2.24 -16.04 -10.56
N ASP A 127 -2.18 -16.51 -11.81
CA ASP A 127 -1.20 -17.46 -12.30
C ASP A 127 0.11 -16.75 -12.69
N PRO A 128 1.25 -17.02 -12.02
CA PRO A 128 2.53 -16.39 -12.34
C PRO A 128 2.97 -16.58 -13.81
N ARG A 129 2.63 -17.72 -14.44
CA ARG A 129 3.00 -17.99 -15.84
C ARG A 129 2.23 -17.10 -16.83
N ARG A 130 0.95 -16.81 -16.51
CA ARG A 130 0.12 -15.89 -17.32
C ARG A 130 0.56 -14.45 -17.10
N VAL A 131 0.92 -14.10 -15.86
CA VAL A 131 1.49 -12.78 -15.52
C VAL A 131 2.80 -12.57 -16.26
N ALA A 132 3.71 -13.55 -16.28
CA ALA A 132 4.98 -13.47 -17.00
C ALA A 132 4.77 -13.11 -18.48
N ARG A 133 3.91 -13.86 -19.17
CA ARG A 133 3.60 -13.60 -20.59
C ARG A 133 3.00 -12.20 -20.82
N MET A 134 2.18 -11.73 -19.91
CA MET A 134 1.59 -10.39 -19.99
C MET A 134 2.68 -9.32 -19.77
N VAL A 135 3.59 -9.52 -18.83
CA VAL A 135 4.72 -8.61 -18.58
C VAL A 135 5.64 -8.52 -19.82
N GLU A 136 5.95 -9.64 -20.46
CA GLU A 136 6.75 -9.69 -21.70
C GLU A 136 6.08 -8.95 -22.88
N GLN A 137 4.76 -8.86 -22.90
CA GLN A 137 3.99 -8.18 -23.95
C GLN A 137 3.82 -6.67 -23.71
N ASN A 138 4.23 -6.18 -22.54
CA ASN A 138 4.09 -4.78 -22.17
C ASN A 138 5.47 -4.14 -21.96
N GLU A 139 5.75 -3.10 -22.72
CA GLU A 139 6.95 -2.29 -22.52
C GLU A 139 6.78 -1.42 -21.28
N ALA A 140 7.38 -1.81 -20.16
CA ALA A 140 7.39 -1.07 -18.91
C ALA A 140 8.78 -1.13 -18.28
N ASP A 141 9.24 0.00 -17.75
CA ASP A 141 10.52 0.10 -17.04
C ASP A 141 10.39 -0.36 -15.58
N ALA A 142 9.16 -0.31 -15.04
CA ALA A 142 8.86 -0.67 -13.66
C ALA A 142 7.39 -1.08 -13.48
N TRP A 143 7.11 -1.87 -12.45
CA TRP A 143 5.78 -2.41 -12.18
C TRP A 143 5.31 -2.09 -10.77
N VAL A 144 4.08 -1.61 -10.61
CA VAL A 144 3.36 -1.54 -9.34
C VAL A 144 2.28 -2.62 -9.36
N VAL A 145 2.38 -3.60 -8.47
CA VAL A 145 1.50 -4.79 -8.44
C VAL A 145 0.53 -4.67 -7.26
N LEU A 146 -0.74 -4.43 -7.55
CA LEU A 146 -1.79 -4.29 -6.54
C LEU A 146 -2.35 -5.65 -6.12
N GLY A 147 -2.25 -5.98 -4.85
CA GLY A 147 -2.93 -7.14 -4.26
C GLY A 147 -2.43 -8.52 -4.71
N GLY A 148 -1.22 -8.60 -5.27
CA GLY A 148 -0.66 -9.84 -5.79
C GLY A 148 -0.62 -10.99 -4.77
N SER A 149 -0.86 -12.22 -5.24
CA SER A 149 -0.66 -13.44 -4.45
C SER A 149 0.82 -13.64 -4.14
N SER A 150 1.15 -14.53 -3.18
CA SER A 150 2.55 -14.87 -2.86
C SER A 150 3.31 -15.39 -4.09
N GLY A 151 2.69 -16.22 -4.93
CA GLY A 151 3.31 -16.74 -6.14
C GLY A 151 3.59 -15.66 -7.20
N VAL A 152 2.65 -14.75 -7.44
CA VAL A 152 2.83 -13.62 -8.35
C VAL A 152 3.93 -12.69 -7.85
N LEU A 153 3.92 -12.32 -6.57
CA LEU A 153 4.92 -11.41 -6.01
C LEU A 153 6.30 -12.07 -5.92
N ALA A 154 6.39 -13.37 -5.64
CA ALA A 154 7.65 -14.11 -5.69
C ALA A 154 8.22 -14.15 -7.12
N TRP A 155 7.37 -14.31 -8.13
CA TRP A 155 7.80 -14.23 -9.52
C TRP A 155 8.38 -12.85 -9.84
N PHE A 156 7.71 -11.75 -9.49
CA PHE A 156 8.26 -10.40 -9.69
C PHE A 156 9.56 -10.17 -8.93
N ALA A 157 9.67 -10.69 -7.71
CA ALA A 157 10.90 -10.57 -6.91
C ALA A 157 12.12 -11.27 -7.54
N ALA A 158 11.88 -12.24 -8.42
CA ALA A 158 12.92 -12.96 -9.15
C ALA A 158 13.28 -12.32 -10.51
N GLN A 159 12.58 -11.26 -10.93
CA GLN A 159 12.85 -10.58 -12.19
C GLN A 159 13.88 -9.46 -12.02
N GLN A 160 14.53 -9.09 -13.12
CA GLN A 160 15.42 -7.92 -13.16
C GLN A 160 14.63 -6.60 -13.27
N VAL A 161 13.43 -6.63 -13.83
CA VAL A 161 12.58 -5.46 -13.95
C VAL A 161 12.11 -5.01 -12.54
N PRO A 162 12.32 -3.73 -12.17
CA PRO A 162 11.89 -3.22 -10.89
C PRO A 162 10.39 -3.40 -10.66
N ALA A 163 10.02 -3.96 -9.52
CA ALA A 163 8.63 -4.15 -9.16
C ALA A 163 8.36 -3.71 -7.71
N PHE A 164 7.16 -3.20 -7.46
CA PHE A 164 6.71 -2.71 -6.17
C PHE A 164 5.39 -3.37 -5.78
N ALA A 165 5.33 -3.99 -4.61
CA ALA A 165 4.12 -4.59 -4.09
C ALA A 165 3.25 -3.56 -3.35
N LEU A 166 2.13 -3.17 -3.99
CA LEU A 166 1.09 -2.40 -3.35
C LEU A 166 0.09 -3.37 -2.70
N PHE A 167 0.14 -3.46 -1.37
CA PHE A 167 -0.57 -4.51 -0.60
C PHE A 167 -0.08 -5.93 -0.96
N GLY A 168 -0.98 -6.93 -0.96
CA GLY A 168 -0.67 -8.29 -1.34
C GLY A 168 0.18 -9.08 -0.32
N ARG A 169 0.56 -10.31 -0.69
CA ARG A 169 1.29 -11.26 0.16
C ARG A 169 2.80 -11.15 -0.02
N ARG A 170 3.38 -9.99 0.32
CA ARG A 170 4.81 -9.66 0.08
C ARG A 170 5.76 -10.04 1.20
N ARG A 171 5.25 -10.46 2.38
CA ARG A 171 6.08 -10.72 3.57
C ARG A 171 7.12 -11.79 3.28
N GLY A 172 8.38 -11.52 3.62
CA GLY A 172 9.50 -12.44 3.40
C GLY A 172 10.06 -12.46 1.97
N LEU A 173 9.51 -11.66 1.05
CA LEU A 173 10.03 -11.54 -0.30
C LEU A 173 10.99 -10.34 -0.41
N PRO A 174 12.09 -10.44 -1.18
CA PRO A 174 13.00 -9.32 -1.48
C PRO A 174 12.35 -8.36 -2.51
N LEU A 175 11.22 -7.77 -2.14
CA LEU A 175 10.42 -6.90 -2.99
C LEU A 175 9.99 -5.67 -2.18
N PRO A 176 10.20 -4.45 -2.68
CA PRO A 176 9.71 -3.25 -2.00
C PRO A 176 8.19 -3.23 -1.97
N GLY A 177 7.64 -2.56 -0.99
CA GLY A 177 6.18 -2.48 -0.93
C GLY A 177 5.64 -1.64 0.20
N VAL A 178 4.33 -1.40 0.13
CA VAL A 178 3.59 -0.66 1.14
C VAL A 178 2.19 -1.22 1.32
N GLY A 179 1.63 -1.04 2.51
CA GLY A 179 0.23 -1.34 2.81
C GLY A 179 -0.10 -1.02 4.26
N PRO A 180 -1.40 -0.97 4.62
CA PRO A 180 -1.82 -0.75 6.00
C PRO A 180 -1.50 -1.96 6.89
N ASP A 181 -1.14 -1.68 8.13
CA ASP A 181 -0.99 -2.66 9.20
C ASP A 181 -2.36 -3.00 9.78
N LYS A 182 -3.15 -3.77 9.04
CA LYS A 182 -4.52 -4.13 9.42
C LYS A 182 -4.65 -5.15 10.58
N PRO A 183 -3.70 -6.05 10.86
CA PRO A 183 -3.87 -7.05 11.91
C PRO A 183 -4.23 -6.49 13.28
N PRO A 184 -3.60 -5.43 13.83
CA PRO A 184 -4.01 -4.84 15.10
C PRO A 184 -5.43 -4.28 15.10
N ALA A 185 -5.85 -3.63 13.98
CA ALA A 185 -7.19 -3.09 13.83
C ALA A 185 -8.25 -4.21 13.71
N MET A 186 -7.94 -5.30 13.02
CA MET A 186 -8.79 -6.49 12.95
C MET A 186 -8.96 -7.13 14.33
N ALA A 187 -7.89 -7.26 15.09
CA ALA A 187 -7.94 -7.76 16.47
C ALA A 187 -8.85 -6.87 17.34
N ALA A 188 -8.72 -5.54 17.21
CA ALA A 188 -9.57 -4.60 17.95
C ALA A 188 -11.06 -4.72 17.57
N ALA A 189 -11.36 -4.83 16.26
CA ALA A 189 -12.73 -5.03 15.77
C ALA A 189 -13.33 -6.36 16.28
N THR A 190 -12.55 -7.42 16.25
CA THR A 190 -12.98 -8.76 16.72
C THR A 190 -13.24 -8.74 18.23
N ARG A 191 -12.34 -8.14 19.02
CA ARG A 191 -12.54 -7.98 20.48
C ARG A 191 -13.78 -7.16 20.81
N ALA A 192 -14.03 -6.06 20.07
CA ALA A 192 -15.22 -5.26 20.24
C ALA A 192 -16.51 -6.09 20.07
N LEU A 193 -16.58 -6.91 19.03
CA LEU A 193 -17.70 -7.82 18.81
C LEU A 193 -17.83 -8.87 19.92
N ILE A 194 -16.71 -9.46 20.37
CA ILE A 194 -16.70 -10.43 21.46
C ILE A 194 -17.20 -9.80 22.77
N HIS A 195 -16.78 -8.58 23.09
CA HIS A 195 -17.26 -7.83 24.28
C HIS A 195 -18.76 -7.50 24.22
N LEU A 196 -19.32 -7.33 23.01
CA LEU A 196 -20.76 -7.18 22.79
C LEU A 196 -21.52 -8.51 22.87
N GLY A 197 -20.85 -9.61 23.22
CA GLY A 197 -21.44 -10.94 23.42
C GLY A 197 -21.48 -11.83 22.18
N HIS A 198 -20.95 -11.38 21.03
CA HIS A 198 -20.95 -12.20 19.83
C HIS A 198 -20.02 -13.41 19.95
N ARG A 199 -20.54 -14.57 19.60
CA ARG A 199 -19.80 -15.84 19.50
C ARG A 199 -19.83 -16.44 18.10
N ARG A 200 -20.90 -16.17 17.33
CA ARG A 200 -21.07 -16.57 15.93
C ARG A 200 -20.66 -15.41 15.03
N ILE A 201 -19.33 -15.21 14.93
CA ILE A 201 -18.71 -14.15 14.15
C ILE A 201 -18.12 -14.77 12.87
N VAL A 202 -18.45 -14.24 11.70
CA VAL A 202 -17.95 -14.73 10.42
C VAL A 202 -17.18 -13.63 9.70
N LEU A 203 -15.97 -13.95 9.22
CA LEU A 203 -15.17 -13.09 8.36
C LEU A 203 -15.33 -13.55 6.91
N LEU A 204 -15.94 -12.72 6.07
CA LEU A 204 -16.05 -12.93 4.64
C LEU A 204 -14.87 -12.27 3.93
N ALA A 205 -13.84 -13.07 3.65
CA ALA A 205 -12.61 -12.65 2.97
C ALA A 205 -12.44 -13.35 1.63
N ARG A 206 -11.78 -12.66 0.67
CA ARG A 206 -11.46 -13.25 -0.64
C ARG A 206 -10.55 -14.47 -0.51
N VAL A 207 -10.64 -15.39 -1.48
CA VAL A 207 -9.81 -16.62 -1.55
C VAL A 207 -8.32 -16.30 -1.41
N GLY A 208 -7.81 -15.31 -2.13
CA GLY A 208 -6.39 -14.93 -2.09
C GLY A 208 -5.89 -14.46 -0.72
N ARG A 209 -6.79 -14.11 0.22
CA ARG A 209 -6.44 -13.70 1.59
C ARG A 209 -6.35 -14.88 2.56
N ARG A 210 -7.03 -15.96 2.28
CA ARG A 210 -7.16 -17.12 3.17
C ARG A 210 -6.53 -18.41 2.65
N LEU A 211 -6.12 -18.47 1.38
CA LEU A 211 -5.43 -19.62 0.80
C LEU A 211 -4.00 -19.26 0.33
N PRO A 212 -3.04 -20.21 0.37
CA PRO A 212 -3.14 -21.59 0.92
C PRO A 212 -3.30 -21.60 2.44
N GLU A 213 -2.96 -20.53 3.13
CA GLU A 213 -3.13 -20.29 4.56
C GLU A 213 -3.68 -18.90 4.84
N PRO A 214 -4.38 -18.67 5.96
CA PRO A 214 -4.87 -17.33 6.31
C PRO A 214 -3.76 -16.30 6.37
N GLY A 215 -3.99 -15.10 5.82
CA GLY A 215 -3.09 -13.96 5.91
C GLY A 215 -2.94 -13.44 7.34
N ALA A 216 -2.08 -12.45 7.55
CA ALA A 216 -1.84 -11.89 8.89
C ALA A 216 -3.11 -11.30 9.51
N THR A 217 -3.96 -10.64 8.72
CA THR A 217 -5.22 -10.05 9.16
C THR A 217 -6.23 -11.13 9.56
N GLU A 218 -6.35 -12.18 8.75
CA GLU A 218 -7.22 -13.33 9.00
C GLU A 218 -6.75 -14.13 10.23
N ARG A 219 -5.44 -14.31 10.41
CA ARG A 219 -4.87 -14.92 11.60
C ARG A 219 -5.13 -14.10 12.87
N ALA A 220 -5.07 -12.76 12.79
CA ALA A 220 -5.42 -11.90 13.92
C ALA A 220 -6.88 -12.09 14.35
N PHE A 221 -7.81 -12.17 13.39
CA PHE A 221 -9.21 -12.51 13.65
C PHE A 221 -9.37 -13.87 14.36
N LEU A 222 -8.80 -14.94 13.78
CA LEU A 222 -8.89 -16.29 14.35
C LEU A 222 -8.22 -16.39 15.71
N GLY A 223 -7.12 -15.69 15.94
CA GLY A 223 -6.42 -15.61 17.21
C GLY A 223 -7.24 -14.97 18.31
N GLU A 224 -7.99 -13.90 18.02
CA GLU A 224 -8.89 -13.28 19.01
C GLU A 224 -10.08 -14.18 19.36
N LEU A 225 -10.63 -14.92 18.40
CA LEU A 225 -11.66 -15.93 18.69
C LEU A 225 -11.10 -17.00 19.64
N ALA A 226 -9.94 -17.55 19.34
CA ALA A 226 -9.30 -18.58 20.17
C ALA A 226 -8.99 -18.05 21.58
N ALA A 227 -8.48 -16.84 21.72
CA ALA A 227 -8.21 -16.18 23.00
C ALA A 227 -9.48 -15.99 23.83
N ALA A 228 -10.64 -15.85 23.20
CA ALA A 228 -11.94 -15.74 23.86
C ALA A 228 -12.63 -17.11 24.10
N GLY A 229 -11.93 -18.23 23.89
CA GLY A 229 -12.47 -19.57 24.07
C GLY A 229 -13.48 -19.98 22.98
N ILE A 230 -13.42 -19.34 21.81
CA ILE A 230 -14.21 -19.71 20.63
C ILE A 230 -13.28 -20.51 19.71
N SER A 231 -13.53 -21.82 19.53
CA SER A 231 -12.71 -22.65 18.64
C SER A 231 -12.85 -22.22 17.18
N PRO A 232 -11.78 -21.72 16.55
CA PRO A 232 -11.84 -21.33 15.15
C PRO A 232 -12.17 -22.52 14.25
N SER A 233 -12.98 -22.30 13.21
CA SER A 233 -13.40 -23.33 12.27
C SER A 233 -13.69 -22.73 10.90
N ALA A 234 -13.97 -23.56 9.90
CA ALA A 234 -14.41 -23.12 8.58
C ALA A 234 -15.71 -22.26 8.59
N TYR A 235 -16.48 -22.34 9.69
CA TYR A 235 -17.62 -21.45 9.88
C TYR A 235 -17.20 -19.98 10.01
N HIS A 236 -16.12 -19.70 10.76
CA HIS A 236 -15.68 -18.35 11.05
C HIS A 236 -14.95 -17.69 9.87
N LEU A 237 -14.32 -18.50 9.01
CA LEU A 237 -13.63 -18.05 7.80
C LEU A 237 -14.00 -18.98 6.63
N PRO A 238 -15.25 -18.88 6.13
CA PRO A 238 -15.77 -19.81 5.15
C PRO A 238 -15.21 -19.59 3.76
N ASP A 239 -15.13 -20.68 3.01
CA ASP A 239 -14.85 -20.65 1.58
C ASP A 239 -16.10 -20.22 0.80
N TRP A 240 -15.89 -19.34 -0.18
CA TRP A 240 -16.93 -18.90 -1.11
C TRP A 240 -16.29 -18.55 -2.47
N GLU A 241 -17.07 -18.76 -3.53
CA GLU A 241 -16.67 -18.36 -4.88
C GLU A 241 -16.72 -16.84 -5.00
N VAL A 242 -15.62 -16.22 -5.47
CA VAL A 242 -15.54 -14.75 -5.65
C VAL A 242 -16.32 -14.34 -6.89
N SER A 243 -17.66 -14.42 -6.79
CA SER A 243 -18.65 -14.00 -7.77
C SER A 243 -19.88 -13.46 -7.05
N ILE A 244 -20.71 -12.67 -7.73
CA ILE A 244 -21.97 -12.16 -7.17
C ILE A 244 -22.82 -13.33 -6.65
N LYS A 245 -23.00 -14.38 -7.49
CA LYS A 245 -23.76 -15.57 -7.12
C LYS A 245 -23.15 -16.29 -5.93
N GLY A 246 -21.82 -16.50 -5.92
CA GLY A 246 -21.13 -17.18 -4.85
C GLY A 246 -21.24 -16.45 -3.51
N PHE A 247 -21.14 -15.12 -3.51
CA PHE A 247 -21.31 -14.29 -2.31
C PHE A 247 -22.70 -14.43 -1.71
N HIS A 248 -23.74 -14.24 -2.52
CA HIS A 248 -25.13 -14.38 -2.05
C HIS A 248 -25.46 -15.82 -1.62
N THR A 249 -25.01 -16.84 -2.36
CA THR A 249 -25.17 -18.25 -1.98
C THR A 249 -24.53 -18.52 -0.61
N ARG A 250 -23.35 -17.94 -0.33
CA ARG A 250 -22.68 -18.09 0.98
C ARG A 250 -23.48 -17.42 2.09
N LEU A 251 -23.95 -16.18 1.89
CA LEU A 251 -24.83 -15.51 2.86
C LEU A 251 -26.10 -16.32 3.13
N ASP A 252 -26.78 -16.79 2.10
CA ASP A 252 -27.98 -17.63 2.23
C ASP A 252 -27.70 -18.89 3.06
N SER A 253 -26.59 -19.57 2.79
CA SER A 253 -26.19 -20.78 3.53
C SER A 253 -25.91 -20.48 5.01
N LEU A 254 -25.20 -19.40 5.31
CA LEU A 254 -24.88 -18.99 6.68
C LEU A 254 -26.16 -18.69 7.48
N PHE A 255 -27.06 -17.87 6.93
CA PHE A 255 -28.26 -17.45 7.64
C PHE A 255 -29.33 -18.54 7.72
N ARG A 256 -29.29 -19.56 6.86
CA ARG A 256 -30.20 -20.70 6.92
C ARG A 256 -29.75 -21.77 7.91
N LEU A 257 -28.44 -22.07 7.97
CA LEU A 257 -27.90 -23.21 8.75
C LEU A 257 -27.49 -22.82 10.18
N THR A 258 -26.67 -21.78 10.28
CA THR A 258 -26.14 -21.29 11.56
C THR A 258 -26.02 -19.78 11.47
N PRO A 259 -27.09 -19.02 11.71
CA PRO A 259 -27.11 -17.58 11.54
C PRO A 259 -25.98 -16.90 12.34
N PRO A 260 -25.09 -16.15 11.67
CA PRO A 260 -24.10 -15.35 12.37
C PRO A 260 -24.79 -14.20 13.11
N THR A 261 -24.28 -13.83 14.28
CA THR A 261 -24.71 -12.63 14.99
C THR A 261 -23.85 -11.42 14.62
N ALA A 262 -22.68 -11.66 14.00
CA ALA A 262 -21.84 -10.60 13.46
C ALA A 262 -21.13 -11.06 12.17
N LEU A 263 -21.01 -10.14 11.22
CA LEU A 263 -20.20 -10.30 10.01
C LEU A 263 -19.10 -9.25 9.98
N ILE A 264 -17.88 -9.69 9.75
CA ILE A 264 -16.77 -8.83 9.33
C ILE A 264 -16.59 -9.07 7.81
N ILE A 265 -16.66 -8.01 7.03
CA ILE A 265 -16.76 -8.10 5.58
C ILE A 265 -15.59 -7.36 4.95
N GLN A 266 -14.83 -8.05 4.13
CA GLN A 266 -13.76 -7.45 3.36
C GLN A 266 -14.35 -6.61 2.24
N GLU A 267 -13.81 -5.41 2.05
CA GLU A 267 -14.18 -4.47 0.99
C GLU A 267 -15.59 -3.84 1.12
N ALA A 268 -15.66 -2.56 0.80
CA ALA A 268 -16.90 -1.79 0.90
C ALA A 268 -18.00 -2.32 -0.02
N ALA A 269 -17.64 -2.81 -1.22
CA ALA A 269 -18.63 -3.35 -2.17
C ALA A 269 -19.36 -4.58 -1.60
N PHE A 270 -18.64 -5.50 -0.95
CA PHE A 270 -19.25 -6.67 -0.31
C PHE A 270 -20.02 -6.29 0.95
N TYR A 271 -19.56 -5.26 1.67
CA TYR A 271 -20.29 -4.72 2.82
C TYR A 271 -21.65 -4.19 2.40
N VAL A 272 -21.72 -3.39 1.33
CA VAL A 272 -22.99 -2.87 0.79
C VAL A 272 -23.90 -4.01 0.35
N ALA A 273 -23.36 -5.04 -0.35
CA ALA A 273 -24.13 -6.21 -0.76
C ALA A 273 -24.69 -7.00 0.44
N ALA A 274 -23.90 -7.16 1.51
CA ALA A 274 -24.36 -7.81 2.74
C ALA A 274 -25.41 -6.99 3.48
N LEU A 275 -25.27 -5.66 3.55
CA LEU A 275 -26.27 -4.76 4.13
C LEU A 275 -27.59 -4.88 3.36
N GLN A 276 -27.56 -4.87 2.03
CA GLN A 276 -28.74 -5.07 1.20
C GLN A 276 -29.36 -6.46 1.40
N PHE A 277 -28.52 -7.50 1.51
CA PHE A 277 -28.99 -8.85 1.81
C PHE A 277 -29.75 -8.89 3.15
N CYS A 278 -29.22 -8.26 4.20
CA CYS A 278 -29.89 -8.16 5.49
C CYS A 278 -31.24 -7.43 5.37
N ALA A 279 -31.27 -6.30 4.68
CA ALA A 279 -32.50 -5.53 4.48
C ALA A 279 -33.58 -6.33 3.75
N ASN A 280 -33.21 -7.06 2.67
CA ASN A 280 -34.14 -7.89 1.90
C ASN A 280 -34.73 -9.07 2.72
N ARG A 281 -34.06 -9.47 3.81
CA ARG A 281 -34.53 -10.51 4.75
C ARG A 281 -35.19 -9.97 5.99
N GLY A 282 -35.36 -8.65 6.09
CA GLY A 282 -35.90 -8.00 7.26
C GLY A 282 -34.98 -8.05 8.49
N LEU A 283 -33.69 -8.36 8.31
CA LEU A 283 -32.69 -8.36 9.36
C LEU A 283 -32.22 -6.93 9.64
N ARG A 284 -32.36 -6.50 10.89
CA ARG A 284 -31.97 -5.16 11.34
C ARG A 284 -30.51 -5.13 11.74
N VAL A 285 -29.81 -4.09 11.31
CA VAL A 285 -28.43 -3.82 11.69
C VAL A 285 -28.41 -2.62 12.64
N PRO A 286 -27.90 -2.74 13.88
CA PRO A 286 -27.18 -3.88 14.45
C PRO A 286 -28.03 -4.90 15.23
N GLN A 287 -29.37 -4.71 15.38
CA GLN A 287 -30.21 -5.43 16.35
C GLN A 287 -30.21 -6.96 16.13
N ASP A 288 -30.28 -7.42 14.88
CA ASP A 288 -30.33 -8.85 14.54
C ASP A 288 -28.96 -9.37 14.10
N VAL A 289 -28.13 -8.50 13.48
CA VAL A 289 -26.76 -8.81 13.07
C VAL A 289 -25.88 -7.58 13.07
N SER A 290 -24.72 -7.68 13.70
CA SER A 290 -23.67 -6.63 13.66
C SER A 290 -22.84 -6.74 12.37
N LEU A 291 -22.51 -5.60 11.75
CA LEU A 291 -21.69 -5.53 10.53
C LEU A 291 -20.47 -4.65 10.74
N VAL A 292 -19.29 -5.15 10.32
CA VAL A 292 -18.02 -4.42 10.27
C VAL A 292 -17.44 -4.51 8.88
N CYS A 293 -16.96 -3.40 8.30
CA CYS A 293 -16.19 -3.39 7.06
C CYS A 293 -14.68 -3.36 7.33
N THR A 294 -13.86 -4.11 6.58
CA THR A 294 -12.39 -4.05 6.74
C THR A 294 -11.73 -2.92 5.98
N ASP A 295 -12.50 -2.10 5.29
CA ASP A 295 -12.05 -0.92 4.54
C ASP A 295 -12.95 0.28 4.82
N ALA A 296 -12.38 1.48 4.70
CA ALA A 296 -13.15 2.72 4.69
C ALA A 296 -13.66 3.00 3.28
N ASP A 297 -14.82 3.63 3.20
CA ASP A 297 -15.39 4.15 1.96
C ASP A 297 -15.96 5.55 2.21
N PRO A 298 -15.80 6.53 1.29
CA PRO A 298 -16.37 7.86 1.45
C PRO A 298 -17.89 7.86 1.67
N ALA A 299 -18.61 6.89 1.11
CA ALA A 299 -20.05 6.74 1.29
C ALA A 299 -20.44 6.48 2.76
N PHE A 300 -19.55 5.94 3.59
CA PHE A 300 -19.83 5.65 4.99
C PHE A 300 -20.09 6.91 5.83
N LEU A 301 -19.61 8.08 5.36
CA LEU A 301 -19.91 9.38 5.99
C LEU A 301 -21.41 9.73 5.95
N TRP A 302 -22.15 9.15 5.01
CA TRP A 302 -23.59 9.42 4.80
C TRP A 302 -24.48 8.34 5.40
N CYS A 303 -23.89 7.28 5.99
CA CYS A 303 -24.66 6.17 6.53
C CYS A 303 -25.21 6.48 7.94
N GLN A 304 -26.48 6.11 8.16
CA GLN A 304 -27.14 6.10 9.46
C GLN A 304 -27.79 4.72 9.65
N PRO A 305 -27.36 3.95 10.68
CA PRO A 305 -26.30 4.24 11.64
C PRO A 305 -24.91 4.31 11.00
N SER A 306 -23.95 4.94 11.69
CA SER A 306 -22.56 5.05 11.22
C SER A 306 -21.93 3.67 11.07
N VAL A 307 -21.15 3.45 10.01
CA VAL A 307 -20.52 2.15 9.72
C VAL A 307 -19.31 1.91 10.60
N ALA A 308 -19.27 0.77 11.29
CA ALA A 308 -18.08 0.27 11.94
C ALA A 308 -17.09 -0.26 10.88
N HIS A 309 -15.86 0.24 10.87
CA HIS A 309 -14.92 -0.11 9.79
C HIS A 309 -13.45 0.01 10.22
N ILE A 310 -12.55 -0.53 9.40
CA ILE A 310 -11.10 -0.32 9.53
C ILE A 310 -10.68 0.80 8.61
N ARG A 311 -10.08 1.85 9.16
CA ARG A 311 -9.60 3.04 8.44
C ARG A 311 -8.08 3.07 8.37
N TRP A 312 -7.53 3.57 7.27
CA TRP A 312 -6.13 3.87 7.06
C TRP A 312 -5.97 5.08 6.12
N ASP A 313 -4.81 5.76 6.19
CA ASP A 313 -4.51 6.92 5.35
C ASP A 313 -3.76 6.49 4.09
N SER A 314 -4.30 6.82 2.92
CA SER A 314 -3.69 6.51 1.62
C SER A 314 -2.48 7.38 1.28
N ARG A 315 -2.38 8.58 1.83
CA ARG A 315 -1.31 9.55 1.52
C ARG A 315 0.11 9.02 1.77
N PRO A 316 0.44 8.31 2.88
CA PRO A 316 1.73 7.67 3.06
C PRO A 316 2.00 6.57 2.03
N VAL A 317 0.96 5.83 1.61
CA VAL A 317 1.05 4.79 0.58
C VAL A 317 1.45 5.40 -0.76
N VAL A 318 0.72 6.42 -1.21
CA VAL A 318 1.01 7.17 -2.44
C VAL A 318 2.43 7.74 -2.42
N ARG A 319 2.81 8.42 -1.32
CA ARG A 319 4.17 8.97 -1.18
C ARG A 319 5.26 7.91 -1.26
N ARG A 320 4.99 6.70 -0.75
CA ARG A 320 5.96 5.60 -0.77
C ARG A 320 6.18 5.07 -2.19
N ILE A 321 5.11 4.92 -2.99
CA ILE A 321 5.17 4.49 -4.39
C ILE A 321 5.97 5.51 -5.21
N VAL A 322 5.63 6.80 -5.11
CA VAL A 322 6.31 7.87 -5.86
C VAL A 322 7.79 7.97 -5.51
N ARG A 323 8.13 7.82 -4.21
CA ARG A 323 9.53 7.80 -3.78
C ARG A 323 10.29 6.61 -4.35
N TRP A 324 9.67 5.42 -4.37
CA TRP A 324 10.28 4.24 -4.97
C TRP A 324 10.52 4.45 -6.47
N ALA A 325 9.53 4.92 -7.21
CA ALA A 325 9.69 5.20 -8.64
C ALA A 325 10.81 6.22 -8.91
N ALA A 326 10.92 7.26 -8.08
CA ALA A 326 12.02 8.23 -8.16
C ALA A 326 13.38 7.60 -7.84
N ASN A 327 13.48 6.68 -6.88
CA ASN A 327 14.73 5.97 -6.60
C ASN A 327 15.13 5.07 -7.78
N VAL A 328 14.16 4.31 -8.33
CA VAL A 328 14.38 3.45 -9.49
C VAL A 328 14.82 4.24 -10.72
N SER A 329 14.18 5.39 -11.01
CA SER A 329 14.58 6.25 -12.14
C SER A 329 16.00 6.80 -12.02
N CYS A 330 16.53 6.83 -10.80
CA CYS A 330 17.92 7.20 -10.52
C CYS A 330 18.87 6.01 -10.42
N GLY A 331 18.42 4.81 -10.75
CA GLY A 331 19.23 3.58 -10.65
C GLY A 331 19.50 3.10 -9.23
N HIS A 332 18.76 3.62 -8.24
CA HIS A 332 18.92 3.20 -6.85
C HIS A 332 18.03 2.01 -6.53
N GLU A 333 18.61 1.00 -5.92
CA GLU A 333 17.85 -0.11 -5.35
C GLU A 333 17.08 0.37 -4.10
N ASP A 334 15.81 0.02 -4.02
CA ASP A 334 14.95 0.32 -2.88
C ASP A 334 14.03 -0.87 -2.57
N LEU A 335 14.49 -1.77 -1.72
CA LEU A 335 13.76 -2.99 -1.28
C LEU A 335 12.92 -2.77 -0.02
N ARG A 336 12.76 -1.54 0.43
CA ARG A 336 12.08 -1.23 1.69
C ARG A 336 10.60 -1.60 1.65
N GLN A 337 10.17 -2.44 2.59
CA GLN A 337 8.77 -2.69 2.91
C GLN A 337 8.31 -1.75 4.03
N THR A 338 7.15 -1.12 3.83
CA THR A 338 6.58 -0.17 4.80
C THR A 338 5.17 -0.60 5.17
N LEU A 339 4.84 -0.53 6.46
CA LEU A 339 3.48 -0.62 6.97
C LEU A 339 3.01 0.77 7.37
N THR A 340 1.78 1.12 7.04
CA THR A 340 1.13 2.36 7.46
C THR A 340 0.10 2.07 8.55
N PRO A 341 -0.14 2.99 9.49
CA PRO A 341 -1.13 2.76 10.55
C PRO A 341 -2.52 2.46 9.98
N ALA A 342 -3.22 1.51 10.63
CA ALA A 342 -4.63 1.25 10.43
C ALA A 342 -5.31 1.16 11.79
N GLU A 343 -6.55 1.60 11.88
CA GLU A 343 -7.31 1.63 13.12
C GLU A 343 -8.74 1.12 12.93
N PHE A 344 -9.30 0.49 13.95
CA PHE A 344 -10.71 0.18 14.00
C PHE A 344 -11.49 1.40 14.45
N VAL A 345 -12.47 1.82 13.66
CA VAL A 345 -13.41 2.88 13.94
C VAL A 345 -14.75 2.24 14.32
N PRO A 346 -15.16 2.28 15.57
CA PRO A 346 -16.47 1.77 15.97
C PRO A 346 -17.58 2.61 15.34
N GLY A 347 -18.74 1.98 15.11
CA GLY A 347 -19.90 2.63 14.51
C GLY A 347 -21.20 2.03 15.02
N GLY A 348 -22.31 2.63 14.66
CA GLY A 348 -23.64 2.18 15.05
C GLY A 348 -24.14 0.92 14.34
N THR A 349 -23.33 0.34 13.44
CA THR A 349 -23.64 -0.96 12.79
C THR A 349 -23.22 -2.17 13.61
N ILE A 350 -22.65 -1.96 14.82
CA ILE A 350 -22.38 -3.01 15.80
C ILE A 350 -23.16 -2.72 17.09
N GLY A 351 -23.68 -3.75 17.72
CA GLY A 351 -24.47 -3.65 18.95
C GLY A 351 -24.41 -4.96 19.76
N PRO A 352 -24.93 -4.97 20.98
CA PRO A 352 -24.95 -6.19 21.80
C PRO A 352 -25.82 -7.28 21.18
N VAL A 353 -25.44 -8.54 21.41
CA VAL A 353 -26.26 -9.68 21.00
C VAL A 353 -27.59 -9.66 21.75
N VAL A 354 -28.69 -9.67 21.02
CA VAL A 354 -30.02 -9.89 21.62
C VAL A 354 -30.18 -11.40 21.84
N VAL A 355 -30.25 -11.81 23.10
CA VAL A 355 -30.57 -13.20 23.48
C VAL A 355 -32.06 -13.38 23.32
N HIS A 356 -32.50 -14.12 22.31
CA HIS A 356 -33.88 -14.54 22.11
C HIS A 356 -34.10 -15.89 22.76
#